data_fb3369257a75884ddf9a1ebeff243af2
#
_entry.id   fb3369257a75884ddf9a1ebeff243af2
#
_cell.length_a   1.000
_cell.length_b   1.000
_cell.length_c   1.000
_cell.angle_alpha   90.00
_cell.angle_beta   90.00
_cell.angle_gamma   90.00
#
_symmetry.space_group_name_H-M   'P 1'
#
loop_
_entity.id
_entity.type
_entity.pdbx_description
1 polymer ?
#
loop_
_entity_poly.entity_id
_entity_poly.type
_entity_poly.pdbx_seq_one_letter_code
_entity_poly.pdbx_strand_id
1 'polypeptide(L)'
;MSLTKSALVSLIFMCYLTLGGCSREAPQTEEIPYVMVAQPLTTHHEQKSYAGEVQARQQTALAFRVGGQVTARLAEVGDRVRAGQVLARLDVSDAQLQSNAARAQLESAQAALKIAADELQRFRQLLPMNAVSRSQYDAVENQYKSAESAYRQAQSNYQVSTNQTRYNQLQTNRAGVITERNIEVGQVVAAGQAAYQLAIDDDRDVVIGIPEQTTSAIKVGQTAWVTLWSQPQARLAAYIREISPAADESRTFKVKVALREGPSAIQLGQSARVFFDYSQPNVLSVPLSSVSAHEKQPYIWVLQPDQRIHKVPVQLGAYGRDSVPVLSGLKAGDWVVIGGVHLLHDKQRIHPVDRDNRPVKLAAGAQP
;
A
#
# COMPACT_ATOMS: atom_id res chain seq x y z
N MET A 1 -51.81 -29.89 -94.01
CA MET A 1 -51.46 -29.66 -92.56
C MET A 1 -50.11 -29.01 -92.45
N SER A 2 -49.95 -27.75 -92.92
CA SER A 2 -48.64 -27.05 -92.81
C SER A 2 -48.74 -25.52 -92.77
N LEU A 3 -49.94 -25.00 -92.41
CA LEU A 3 -50.14 -23.53 -92.28
C LEU A 3 -50.23 -22.97 -90.83
N THR A 4 -50.19 -23.79 -89.84
CA THR A 4 -50.36 -23.34 -88.44
C THR A 4 -49.05 -23.10 -87.68
N LYS A 5 -47.86 -23.54 -88.17
CA LYS A 5 -46.58 -23.35 -87.52
C LYS A 5 -45.91 -22.02 -87.86
N SER A 6 -46.20 -21.40 -88.99
CA SER A 6 -45.59 -20.13 -89.41
C SER A 6 -46.17 -18.90 -88.68
N ALA A 7 -47.48 -18.95 -88.33
CA ALA A 7 -48.13 -17.84 -87.57
C ALA A 7 -47.68 -17.76 -86.11
N LEU A 8 -47.36 -18.91 -85.51
CA LEU A 8 -46.92 -18.92 -84.08
C LEU A 8 -45.47 -18.39 -83.88
N VAL A 9 -44.59 -18.63 -84.85
CA VAL A 9 -43.18 -18.15 -84.78
C VAL A 9 -43.14 -16.64 -85.06
N SER A 10 -44.00 -16.08 -85.88
CA SER A 10 -44.08 -14.65 -86.14
C SER A 10 -44.64 -13.86 -84.94
N LEU A 11 -45.57 -14.47 -84.19
CA LEU A 11 -46.14 -13.82 -82.99
C LEU A 11 -45.15 -13.81 -81.81
N ILE A 12 -44.32 -14.84 -81.68
CA ILE A 12 -43.28 -14.92 -80.66
C ILE A 12 -42.11 -13.94 -80.94
N PHE A 13 -41.78 -13.73 -82.23
CA PHE A 13 -40.71 -12.77 -82.59
C PHE A 13 -41.17 -11.32 -82.46
N MET A 14 -42.45 -11.02 -82.57
CA MET A 14 -43.01 -9.68 -82.40
C MET A 14 -43.17 -9.30 -80.89
N CYS A 15 -43.26 -10.31 -80.04
CA CYS A 15 -43.34 -10.08 -78.57
C CYS A 15 -41.96 -9.80 -77.95
N TYR A 16 -40.82 -10.19 -78.61
CA TYR A 16 -39.46 -9.91 -78.13
C TYR A 16 -38.94 -8.51 -78.50
N LEU A 17 -39.58 -7.79 -79.39
CA LEU A 17 -39.14 -6.43 -79.75
C LEU A 17 -39.75 -5.30 -78.94
N THR A 18 -40.68 -5.56 -78.00
CA THR A 18 -41.29 -4.51 -77.13
C THR A 18 -40.76 -4.46 -75.71
N LEU A 19 -39.79 -5.31 -75.36
CA LEU A 19 -39.11 -5.29 -74.01
C LEU A 19 -37.81 -4.53 -74.00
N GLY A 20 -37.46 -3.77 -75.04
CA GLY A 20 -36.36 -2.79 -75.04
C GLY A 20 -36.79 -1.46 -74.36
N GLY A 21 -37.43 -1.57 -73.19
CA GLY A 21 -37.74 -0.39 -72.35
C GLY A 21 -36.48 0.19 -71.75
N CYS A 22 -36.14 1.39 -72.12
CA CYS A 22 -35.10 2.25 -71.53
C CYS A 22 -35.13 2.20 -70.03
N SER A 23 -34.24 1.47 -69.37
CA SER A 23 -33.83 1.79 -68.01
C SER A 23 -33.03 3.08 -68.08
N ARG A 24 -33.73 4.20 -68.01
CA ARG A 24 -33.15 5.48 -67.70
C ARG A 24 -32.73 5.36 -66.23
N GLU A 25 -31.48 5.06 -65.98
CA GLU A 25 -30.87 5.20 -64.66
C GLU A 25 -31.17 6.64 -64.20
N ALA A 26 -32.12 6.79 -63.30
CA ALA A 26 -32.36 8.04 -62.64
C ALA A 26 -31.03 8.44 -61.96
N PRO A 27 -30.58 9.67 -62.11
CA PRO A 27 -29.40 10.12 -61.33
C PRO A 27 -29.69 9.85 -59.87
N GLN A 28 -28.94 8.90 -59.28
CA GLN A 28 -28.95 8.71 -57.84
C GLN A 28 -28.51 10.04 -57.26
N THR A 29 -29.45 10.81 -56.78
CA THR A 29 -29.16 11.96 -55.93
C THR A 29 -28.51 11.33 -54.70
N GLU A 30 -27.21 11.43 -54.58
CA GLU A 30 -26.45 10.97 -53.41
C GLU A 30 -27.08 11.68 -52.20
N GLU A 31 -28.00 11.00 -51.51
CA GLU A 31 -28.54 11.51 -50.24
C GLU A 31 -27.39 11.58 -49.25
N ILE A 32 -27.03 12.82 -48.89
CA ILE A 32 -25.99 13.05 -47.92
C ILE A 32 -26.47 12.55 -46.57
N PRO A 33 -25.83 11.49 -45.99
CA PRO A 33 -26.33 10.88 -44.77
C PRO A 33 -26.10 11.78 -43.54
N TYR A 34 -27.05 11.70 -42.59
CA TYR A 34 -26.87 12.27 -41.28
C TYR A 34 -25.99 11.34 -40.46
N VAL A 35 -24.89 11.85 -39.92
CA VAL A 35 -23.90 11.07 -39.21
C VAL A 35 -23.61 11.70 -37.87
N MET A 36 -23.68 10.89 -36.81
CA MET A 36 -23.45 11.35 -35.45
C MET A 36 -21.96 11.54 -35.19
N VAL A 37 -21.61 12.74 -34.73
CA VAL A 37 -20.23 13.13 -34.42
C VAL A 37 -20.10 13.66 -33.00
N ALA A 38 -18.93 13.49 -32.39
CA ALA A 38 -18.59 14.07 -31.10
C ALA A 38 -17.11 14.45 -31.05
N GLN A 39 -16.77 15.35 -30.14
CA GLN A 39 -15.38 15.62 -29.84
C GLN A 39 -14.82 14.56 -28.89
N PRO A 40 -13.53 14.17 -29.02
CA PRO A 40 -12.86 13.31 -28.07
C PRO A 40 -12.95 13.91 -26.66
N LEU A 41 -13.23 13.07 -25.69
CA LEU A 41 -13.22 13.48 -24.30
C LEU A 41 -11.77 13.41 -23.77
N THR A 42 -11.33 14.44 -23.09
CA THR A 42 -10.10 14.33 -22.29
C THR A 42 -10.41 13.47 -21.09
N THR A 43 -10.00 12.24 -21.12
CA THR A 43 -10.20 11.34 -19.98
C THR A 43 -9.06 11.57 -19.00
N HIS A 44 -9.40 12.07 -17.84
CA HIS A 44 -8.54 11.86 -16.67
C HIS A 44 -8.58 10.36 -16.40
N HIS A 45 -7.42 9.73 -16.43
CA HIS A 45 -7.29 8.28 -16.17
C HIS A 45 -8.09 7.91 -14.92
N GLU A 46 -8.84 6.81 -15.00
CA GLU A 46 -9.48 6.22 -13.83
C GLU A 46 -8.43 6.07 -12.73
N GLN A 47 -8.55 6.89 -11.68
CA GLN A 47 -7.66 6.81 -10.54
C GLN A 47 -7.83 5.42 -9.92
N LYS A 48 -6.89 4.52 -10.19
CA LYS A 48 -6.92 3.20 -9.55
C LYS A 48 -6.82 3.40 -8.05
N SER A 49 -7.80 2.91 -7.33
CA SER A 49 -7.83 2.92 -5.87
C SER A 49 -7.57 1.54 -5.31
N TYR A 50 -6.82 1.48 -4.24
CA TYR A 50 -6.50 0.24 -3.52
C TYR A 50 -7.06 0.35 -2.11
N ALA A 51 -7.81 -0.69 -1.71
CA ALA A 51 -8.29 -0.80 -0.35
C ALA A 51 -7.15 -1.19 0.58
N GLY A 52 -7.14 -0.65 1.78
CA GLY A 52 -6.14 -0.93 2.80
C GLY A 52 -6.63 -0.64 4.19
N GLU A 53 -5.76 -0.85 5.14
CA GLU A 53 -5.99 -0.69 6.56
C GLU A 53 -4.95 0.23 7.17
N VAL A 54 -5.37 1.09 8.09
CA VAL A 54 -4.50 1.95 8.87
C VAL A 54 -3.79 1.13 9.95
N GLN A 55 -2.47 1.10 9.90
CA GLN A 55 -1.64 0.40 10.89
C GLN A 55 -0.65 1.37 11.54
N ALA A 56 -0.20 1.04 12.76
CA ALA A 56 0.91 1.75 13.37
C ALA A 56 2.19 1.46 12.56
N ARG A 57 3.00 2.48 12.35
CA ARG A 57 4.30 2.32 11.66
C ARG A 57 5.20 1.31 12.36
N GLN A 58 5.20 1.33 13.70
CA GLN A 58 5.95 0.42 14.54
C GLN A 58 5.04 -0.32 15.50
N GLN A 59 5.16 -1.62 15.52
CA GLN A 59 4.50 -2.51 16.47
C GLN A 59 5.55 -3.39 17.12
N THR A 60 5.38 -3.67 18.40
CA THR A 60 6.30 -4.55 19.14
C THR A 60 5.53 -5.50 20.06
N ALA A 61 5.93 -6.75 20.06
CA ALA A 61 5.46 -7.72 21.03
C ALA A 61 6.22 -7.52 22.35
N LEU A 62 5.51 -7.35 23.45
CA LEU A 62 6.04 -7.24 24.79
C LEU A 62 5.92 -8.60 25.47
N ALA A 63 7.03 -9.08 26.03
CA ALA A 63 7.12 -10.39 26.66
C ALA A 63 7.89 -10.29 27.99
N PHE A 64 7.58 -11.17 28.93
CA PHE A 64 8.37 -11.31 30.15
C PHE A 64 9.74 -11.94 29.82
N ARG A 65 10.77 -11.50 30.52
CA ARG A 65 12.14 -12.05 30.41
C ARG A 65 12.33 -13.34 31.19
N VAL A 66 11.44 -13.62 32.13
CA VAL A 66 11.41 -14.81 32.98
C VAL A 66 10.04 -15.47 32.89
N GLY A 67 9.97 -16.77 33.12
CA GLY A 67 8.71 -17.50 33.25
C GLY A 67 8.13 -17.38 34.65
N GLY A 68 6.82 -17.53 34.77
CA GLY A 68 6.10 -17.53 36.06
C GLY A 68 4.61 -17.41 35.89
N GLN A 69 3.88 -17.45 37.01
CA GLN A 69 2.43 -17.30 37.03
C GLN A 69 2.07 -15.81 37.04
N VAL A 70 1.15 -15.39 36.18
CA VAL A 70 0.60 -14.03 36.14
C VAL A 70 -0.27 -13.77 37.37
N THR A 71 0.12 -12.82 38.22
CA THR A 71 -0.61 -12.46 39.44
C THR A 71 -1.49 -11.22 39.25
N ALA A 72 -1.08 -10.31 38.37
CA ALA A 72 -1.83 -9.08 38.09
C ALA A 72 -1.68 -8.65 36.66
N ARG A 73 -2.76 -8.09 36.13
CA ARG A 73 -2.88 -7.48 34.83
C ARG A 73 -3.32 -6.02 35.03
N LEU A 74 -2.57 -5.07 34.53
CA LEU A 74 -2.71 -3.63 34.81
C LEU A 74 -3.02 -2.83 33.54
N ALA A 75 -3.03 -3.48 32.37
CA ALA A 75 -3.36 -2.88 31.09
C ALA A 75 -4.30 -3.78 30.28
N GLU A 76 -5.26 -3.15 29.59
CA GLU A 76 -6.24 -3.79 28.72
C GLU A 76 -6.02 -3.42 27.27
N VAL A 77 -6.67 -4.17 26.34
CA VAL A 77 -6.70 -3.83 24.91
C VAL A 77 -7.40 -2.47 24.72
N GLY A 78 -6.77 -1.58 23.97
CA GLY A 78 -7.24 -0.21 23.77
C GLY A 78 -6.61 0.82 24.70
N ASP A 79 -5.97 0.39 25.79
CA ASP A 79 -5.33 1.32 26.73
C ASP A 79 -4.13 2.03 26.10
N ARG A 80 -4.05 3.35 26.36
CA ARG A 80 -2.88 4.15 26.03
C ARG A 80 -1.91 4.12 27.19
N VAL A 81 -0.70 3.61 26.95
CA VAL A 81 0.34 3.40 27.94
C VAL A 81 1.54 4.33 27.72
N ARG A 82 2.25 4.67 28.80
CA ARG A 82 3.45 5.51 28.78
C ARG A 82 4.71 4.67 28.94
N ALA A 83 5.85 5.19 28.46
CA ALA A 83 7.14 4.56 28.72
C ALA A 83 7.38 4.38 30.23
N GLY A 84 7.85 3.20 30.65
CA GLY A 84 8.05 2.81 32.04
C GLY A 84 6.80 2.30 32.76
N GLN A 85 5.62 2.34 32.14
CA GLN A 85 4.40 1.84 32.77
C GLN A 85 4.42 0.31 32.90
N VAL A 86 4.05 -0.19 34.09
CA VAL A 86 3.88 -1.64 34.35
C VAL A 86 2.56 -2.10 33.76
N LEU A 87 2.61 -3.14 32.96
CA LEU A 87 1.43 -3.71 32.24
C LEU A 87 0.91 -4.98 32.90
N ALA A 88 1.81 -5.78 33.46
CA ALA A 88 1.45 -7.02 34.15
C ALA A 88 2.55 -7.43 35.14
N ARG A 89 2.24 -8.32 36.07
CA ARG A 89 3.16 -8.86 37.08
C ARG A 89 3.05 -10.37 37.13
N LEU A 90 4.23 -11.02 37.30
CA LEU A 90 4.31 -12.42 37.68
C LEU A 90 4.43 -12.54 39.19
N ASP A 91 4.25 -13.77 39.69
CA ASP A 91 4.62 -14.11 41.06
C ASP A 91 6.11 -13.87 41.27
N VAL A 92 6.43 -13.11 42.32
CA VAL A 92 7.78 -12.68 42.64
C VAL A 92 8.33 -13.43 43.87
N SER A 93 7.56 -14.32 44.51
CA SER A 93 7.87 -14.92 45.79
C SER A 93 9.23 -15.61 45.81
N ASP A 94 9.50 -16.51 44.89
CA ASP A 94 10.78 -17.24 44.82
C ASP A 94 11.95 -16.31 44.45
N ALA A 95 11.74 -15.40 43.47
CA ALA A 95 12.77 -14.44 43.08
C ALA A 95 13.12 -13.47 44.23
N GLN A 96 12.16 -13.09 45.07
CA GLN A 96 12.38 -12.24 46.25
C GLN A 96 13.16 -13.00 47.32
N LEU A 97 12.83 -14.27 47.61
CA LEU A 97 13.60 -15.12 48.54
C LEU A 97 15.04 -15.30 48.07
N GLN A 98 15.26 -15.53 46.81
CA GLN A 98 16.60 -15.65 46.21
C GLN A 98 17.40 -14.32 46.33
N SER A 99 16.73 -13.20 46.08
CA SER A 99 17.34 -11.88 46.23
C SER A 99 17.73 -11.57 47.69
N ASN A 100 16.87 -11.95 48.68
CA ASN A 100 17.15 -11.80 50.08
C ASN A 100 18.34 -12.68 50.52
N ALA A 101 18.45 -13.91 50.04
CA ALA A 101 19.58 -14.81 50.31
C ALA A 101 20.90 -14.25 49.73
N ALA A 102 20.88 -13.76 48.50
CA ALA A 102 22.03 -13.13 47.85
C ALA A 102 22.46 -11.83 48.57
N ARG A 103 21.51 -11.06 49.10
CA ARG A 103 21.78 -9.88 49.94
C ARG A 103 22.49 -10.25 51.24
N ALA A 104 22.01 -11.27 51.95
CA ALA A 104 22.66 -11.73 53.18
C ALA A 104 24.10 -12.21 52.92
N GLN A 105 24.35 -12.89 51.80
CA GLN A 105 25.70 -13.28 51.39
C GLN A 105 26.58 -12.09 51.08
N LEU A 106 26.06 -11.04 50.46
CA LEU A 106 26.77 -9.79 50.19
C LEU A 106 27.18 -9.09 51.51
N GLU A 107 26.24 -8.99 52.47
CA GLU A 107 26.48 -8.39 53.78
C GLU A 107 27.56 -9.17 54.55
N SER A 108 27.55 -10.49 54.51
CA SER A 108 28.61 -11.37 55.12
C SER A 108 29.98 -11.15 54.47
N ALA A 109 30.05 -11.12 53.12
CA ALA A 109 31.31 -10.88 52.41
C ALA A 109 31.85 -9.45 52.64
N GLN A 110 30.96 -8.46 52.80
CA GLN A 110 31.31 -7.09 53.13
C GLN A 110 31.94 -6.98 54.55
N ALA A 111 31.38 -7.70 55.53
CA ALA A 111 31.95 -7.79 56.89
C ALA A 111 33.32 -8.45 56.88
N ALA A 112 33.49 -9.54 56.16
CA ALA A 112 34.80 -10.22 56.02
C ALA A 112 35.86 -9.31 55.37
N LEU A 113 35.49 -8.59 54.30
CA LEU A 113 36.37 -7.63 53.63
C LEU A 113 36.80 -6.53 54.59
N LYS A 114 35.87 -5.99 55.40
CA LYS A 114 36.17 -4.97 56.39
C LYS A 114 37.21 -5.46 57.44
N ILE A 115 37.01 -6.66 57.98
CA ILE A 115 37.95 -7.26 58.94
C ILE A 115 39.34 -7.41 58.30
N ALA A 116 39.43 -7.95 57.08
CA ALA A 116 40.70 -8.13 56.39
C ALA A 116 41.38 -6.78 56.05
N ALA A 117 40.61 -5.75 55.72
CA ALA A 117 41.11 -4.42 55.45
C ALA A 117 41.70 -3.74 56.74
N ASP A 118 40.97 -3.85 57.86
CA ASP A 118 41.43 -3.35 59.15
C ASP A 118 42.73 -4.05 59.64
N GLU A 119 42.83 -5.38 59.33
CA GLU A 119 44.03 -6.14 59.65
C GLU A 119 45.22 -5.73 58.78
N LEU A 120 45.02 -5.62 57.47
CA LEU A 120 46.03 -5.15 56.52
C LEU A 120 46.54 -3.76 56.89
N GLN A 121 45.64 -2.89 57.29
CA GLN A 121 46.03 -1.51 57.76
C GLN A 121 46.90 -1.56 58.95
N ARG A 122 46.65 -2.43 59.98
CA ARG A 122 47.50 -2.64 61.11
C ARG A 122 48.87 -3.14 60.70
N PHE A 123 48.96 -4.19 59.85
CA PHE A 123 50.21 -4.73 59.37
C PHE A 123 51.04 -3.72 58.56
N ARG A 124 50.42 -2.84 57.81
CA ARG A 124 51.06 -1.74 57.06
C ARG A 124 51.79 -0.77 58.03
N GLN A 125 51.24 -0.54 59.20
CA GLN A 125 51.87 0.32 60.20
C GLN A 125 53.01 -0.40 60.95
N LEU A 126 52.90 -1.72 61.18
CA LEU A 126 53.89 -2.49 61.96
C LEU A 126 55.11 -2.92 61.13
N LEU A 127 54.97 -3.07 59.84
CA LEU A 127 56.05 -3.52 58.94
C LEU A 127 57.28 -2.58 58.97
N PRO A 128 57.15 -1.25 58.88
CA PRO A 128 58.29 -0.32 58.96
C PRO A 128 59.00 -0.34 60.32
N MET A 129 58.32 -0.79 61.38
CA MET A 129 58.86 -0.90 62.74
C MET A 129 59.56 -2.26 62.97
N ASN A 130 59.64 -3.11 61.94
CA ASN A 130 60.15 -4.50 62.06
C ASN A 130 59.40 -5.38 63.08
N ALA A 131 58.16 -4.99 63.47
CA ALA A 131 57.34 -5.70 64.44
C ALA A 131 56.63 -6.92 63.84
N VAL A 132 56.63 -7.05 62.53
CA VAL A 132 56.10 -8.17 61.78
C VAL A 132 57.03 -8.55 60.60
N SER A 133 57.02 -9.82 60.18
CA SER A 133 57.86 -10.24 59.08
C SER A 133 57.21 -9.88 57.75
N ARG A 134 58.00 -9.81 56.66
CA ARG A 134 57.50 -9.60 55.30
C ARG A 134 56.52 -10.66 54.87
N SER A 135 56.79 -11.94 55.17
CA SER A 135 55.92 -13.04 54.85
C SER A 135 54.56 -12.97 55.57
N GLN A 136 54.55 -12.48 56.84
CA GLN A 136 53.26 -12.27 57.52
C GLN A 136 52.46 -11.12 56.89
N TYR A 137 53.09 -10.03 56.47
CA TYR A 137 52.44 -8.94 55.78
C TYR A 137 51.82 -9.44 54.42
N ASP A 138 52.64 -10.20 53.64
CA ASP A 138 52.21 -10.72 52.33
C ASP A 138 51.03 -11.70 52.50
N ALA A 139 50.99 -12.51 53.58
CA ALA A 139 49.85 -13.36 53.89
C ALA A 139 48.56 -12.58 54.17
N VAL A 140 48.64 -11.50 54.99
CA VAL A 140 47.49 -10.62 55.28
C VAL A 140 47.06 -9.86 54.05
N GLU A 141 47.99 -9.39 53.22
CA GLU A 141 47.65 -8.75 51.95
C GLU A 141 46.90 -9.71 51.00
N ASN A 142 47.35 -10.97 50.92
CA ASN A 142 46.65 -12.00 50.13
C ASN A 142 45.26 -12.30 50.70
N GLN A 143 45.11 -12.35 52.03
CA GLN A 143 43.79 -12.50 52.68
C GLN A 143 42.84 -11.36 52.35
N TYR A 144 43.31 -10.12 52.36
CA TYR A 144 42.55 -8.95 51.95
C TYR A 144 42.11 -9.09 50.47
N LYS A 145 43.02 -9.39 49.55
CA LYS A 145 42.71 -9.59 48.11
C LYS A 145 41.68 -10.70 47.89
N SER A 146 41.75 -11.77 48.68
CA SER A 146 40.75 -12.86 48.64
C SER A 146 39.38 -12.40 49.11
N ALA A 147 39.32 -11.69 50.26
CA ALA A 147 38.08 -11.13 50.79
C ALA A 147 37.45 -10.08 49.83
N GLU A 148 38.30 -9.25 49.22
CA GLU A 148 37.84 -8.29 48.20
C GLU A 148 37.23 -8.98 46.97
N SER A 149 37.84 -10.08 46.52
CA SER A 149 37.31 -10.85 45.40
C SER A 149 35.97 -11.54 45.75
N ALA A 150 35.86 -12.09 46.97
CA ALA A 150 34.62 -12.67 47.48
C ALA A 150 33.50 -11.64 47.60
N TYR A 151 33.79 -10.45 48.06
CA TYR A 151 32.83 -9.33 48.13
C TYR A 151 32.32 -8.94 46.73
N ARG A 152 33.22 -8.74 45.74
CA ARG A 152 32.81 -8.42 44.36
C ARG A 152 31.95 -9.53 43.75
N GLN A 153 32.25 -10.79 44.01
CA GLN A 153 31.45 -11.94 43.56
C GLN A 153 30.06 -11.90 44.19
N ALA A 154 29.94 -11.71 45.49
CA ALA A 154 28.65 -11.60 46.18
C ALA A 154 27.83 -10.40 45.71
N GLN A 155 28.47 -9.26 45.46
CA GLN A 155 27.85 -8.06 44.91
C GLN A 155 27.24 -8.33 43.52
N SER A 156 27.98 -9.01 42.63
CA SER A 156 27.50 -9.39 41.32
C SER A 156 26.30 -10.35 41.40
N ASN A 157 26.37 -11.33 42.30
CA ASN A 157 25.26 -12.29 42.49
C ASN A 157 23.99 -11.59 43.01
N TYR A 158 24.13 -10.67 43.96
CA TYR A 158 23.00 -9.87 44.46
C TYR A 158 22.39 -9.02 43.35
N GLN A 159 23.21 -8.42 42.49
CA GLN A 159 22.72 -7.61 41.37
C GLN A 159 21.96 -8.44 40.36
N VAL A 160 22.43 -9.65 40.04
CA VAL A 160 21.72 -10.60 39.17
C VAL A 160 20.35 -11.00 39.74
N SER A 161 20.29 -11.36 41.03
CA SER A 161 19.02 -11.72 41.69
C SER A 161 18.03 -10.58 41.75
N THR A 162 18.52 -9.35 42.03
CA THR A 162 17.68 -8.13 41.99
C THR A 162 17.11 -7.86 40.58
N ASN A 163 17.90 -8.07 39.52
CA ASN A 163 17.42 -7.95 38.17
C ASN A 163 16.37 -9.01 37.85
N GLN A 164 16.51 -10.25 38.29
CA GLN A 164 15.53 -11.31 38.14
C GLN A 164 14.18 -10.96 38.81
N THR A 165 14.23 -10.39 40.05
CA THR A 165 13.02 -9.87 40.71
C THR A 165 12.35 -8.77 39.92
N ARG A 166 13.10 -7.89 39.28
CA ARG A 166 12.55 -6.81 38.44
C ARG A 166 11.93 -7.35 37.17
N TYR A 167 12.46 -8.43 36.58
CA TYR A 167 11.93 -9.06 35.35
C TYR A 167 10.54 -9.71 35.52
N ASN A 168 10.08 -9.89 36.76
CA ASN A 168 8.70 -10.30 37.04
C ASN A 168 7.68 -9.18 36.80
N GLN A 169 8.11 -7.96 36.49
CA GLN A 169 7.24 -6.86 36.05
C GLN A 169 7.44 -6.62 34.56
N LEU A 170 6.37 -6.75 33.79
CA LEU A 170 6.38 -6.39 32.40
C LEU A 170 6.11 -4.89 32.27
N GLN A 171 7.11 -4.17 31.78
CA GLN A 171 7.03 -2.73 31.53
C GLN A 171 7.24 -2.42 30.05
N THR A 172 6.54 -1.42 29.54
CA THR A 172 6.84 -0.90 28.21
C THR A 172 7.95 0.15 28.28
N ASN A 173 8.84 0.15 27.27
CA ASN A 173 9.89 1.16 27.11
C ASN A 173 9.46 2.33 26.20
N ARG A 174 8.29 2.26 25.57
CA ARG A 174 7.73 3.24 24.64
C ARG A 174 6.28 3.55 25.00
N ALA A 175 5.84 4.77 24.69
CA ALA A 175 4.43 5.12 24.72
C ALA A 175 3.69 4.53 23.51
N GLY A 176 2.41 4.20 23.67
CA GLY A 176 1.61 3.63 22.61
C GLY A 176 0.26 3.14 23.08
N VAL A 177 -0.40 2.34 22.22
CA VAL A 177 -1.70 1.73 22.48
C VAL A 177 -1.55 0.21 22.46
N ILE A 178 -2.14 -0.47 23.44
CA ILE A 178 -2.20 -1.95 23.45
C ILE A 178 -3.21 -2.41 22.40
N THR A 179 -2.74 -3.17 21.41
CA THR A 179 -3.60 -3.69 20.34
C THR A 179 -4.07 -5.11 20.57
N GLU A 180 -3.23 -5.91 21.26
CA GLU A 180 -3.56 -7.30 21.58
C GLU A 180 -3.06 -7.65 22.97
N ARG A 181 -3.72 -8.61 23.60
CA ARG A 181 -3.39 -9.19 24.89
C ARG A 181 -3.51 -10.71 24.82
N ASN A 182 -2.42 -11.38 25.18
CA ASN A 182 -2.29 -12.84 25.04
C ASN A 182 -1.99 -13.52 26.38
N ILE A 183 -2.31 -12.86 27.51
CA ILE A 183 -2.13 -13.40 28.86
C ILE A 183 -3.34 -13.17 29.74
N GLU A 184 -3.57 -14.10 30.69
CA GLU A 184 -4.61 -14.03 31.71
C GLU A 184 -4.05 -14.18 33.11
N VAL A 185 -4.74 -13.58 34.10
CA VAL A 185 -4.41 -13.77 35.54
C VAL A 185 -4.56 -15.24 35.91
N GLY A 186 -3.56 -15.78 36.60
CA GLY A 186 -3.49 -17.19 36.96
C GLY A 186 -2.78 -18.08 35.93
N GLN A 187 -2.60 -17.59 34.70
CA GLN A 187 -1.86 -18.32 33.66
C GLN A 187 -0.38 -18.39 33.96
N VAL A 188 0.27 -19.52 33.66
CA VAL A 188 1.70 -19.67 33.66
C VAL A 188 2.23 -19.38 32.27
N VAL A 189 3.19 -18.44 32.18
CA VAL A 189 3.81 -18.01 30.93
C VAL A 189 5.29 -18.36 30.91
N ALA A 190 5.81 -18.64 29.71
CA ALA A 190 7.24 -18.86 29.50
C ALA A 190 7.97 -17.54 29.22
N ALA A 191 9.29 -17.52 29.47
CA ALA A 191 10.13 -16.41 29.03
C ALA A 191 10.07 -16.24 27.51
N GLY A 192 9.90 -15.00 27.02
CA GLY A 192 9.80 -14.68 25.59
C GLY A 192 8.42 -14.90 24.98
N GLN A 193 7.46 -15.45 25.69
CA GLN A 193 6.08 -15.57 25.21
C GLN A 193 5.46 -14.19 25.12
N ALA A 194 4.92 -13.84 23.92
CA ALA A 194 4.24 -12.57 23.70
C ALA A 194 3.06 -12.40 24.66
N ALA A 195 3.11 -11.38 25.51
CA ALA A 195 2.07 -11.05 26.48
C ALA A 195 1.12 -9.97 25.97
N TYR A 196 1.68 -8.95 25.33
CA TYR A 196 0.95 -7.83 24.72
C TYR A 196 1.53 -7.47 23.38
N GLN A 197 0.68 -6.93 22.49
CA GLN A 197 1.10 -6.22 21.29
C GLN A 197 0.93 -4.71 21.52
N LEU A 198 2.01 -3.97 21.37
CA LEU A 198 2.04 -2.52 21.51
C LEU A 198 2.19 -1.88 20.15
N ALA A 199 1.22 -1.08 19.73
CA ALA A 199 1.34 -0.12 18.64
C ALA A 199 1.94 1.16 19.21
N ILE A 200 3.15 1.49 18.76
CA ILE A 200 3.86 2.67 19.26
C ILE A 200 3.12 3.92 18.78
N ASP A 201 3.01 4.92 19.67
CA ASP A 201 2.29 6.18 19.39
C ASP A 201 3.19 7.07 18.52
N ASP A 202 3.25 6.72 17.25
CA ASP A 202 4.08 7.29 16.21
C ASP A 202 3.22 7.45 14.95
N ASP A 203 3.85 7.75 13.83
CA ASP A 203 3.20 7.89 12.52
C ASP A 203 2.35 6.66 12.13
N ARG A 204 1.33 6.90 11.32
CA ARG A 204 0.45 5.89 10.76
C ARG A 204 0.83 5.59 9.33
N ASP A 205 0.77 4.33 8.96
CA ASP A 205 0.86 3.86 7.58
C ASP A 205 -0.48 3.24 7.16
N VAL A 206 -0.84 3.40 5.91
CA VAL A 206 -1.92 2.62 5.29
C VAL A 206 -1.26 1.46 4.55
N VAL A 207 -1.60 0.24 4.93
CA VAL A 207 -1.08 -0.98 4.30
C VAL A 207 -2.08 -1.44 3.25
N ILE A 208 -1.61 -1.56 2.00
CA ILE A 208 -2.41 -2.01 0.85
C ILE A 208 -1.74 -3.20 0.18
N GLY A 209 -2.54 -4.02 -0.51
CA GLY A 209 -2.06 -5.06 -1.41
C GLY A 209 -2.13 -4.61 -2.87
N ILE A 210 -1.03 -4.68 -3.59
CA ILE A 210 -0.96 -4.33 -5.01
C ILE A 210 -0.64 -5.57 -5.84
N PRO A 211 -1.45 -5.90 -6.87
CA PRO A 211 -1.17 -7.02 -7.76
C PRO A 211 0.16 -6.86 -8.51
N GLU A 212 0.85 -7.96 -8.78
CA GLU A 212 2.14 -8.01 -9.47
C GLU A 212 2.15 -7.19 -10.78
N GLN A 213 1.08 -7.28 -11.56
CA GLN A 213 0.95 -6.57 -12.84
C GLN A 213 1.05 -5.04 -12.73
N THR A 214 0.77 -4.49 -11.54
CA THR A 214 0.74 -3.04 -11.32
C THR A 214 1.96 -2.56 -10.53
N THR A 215 2.71 -3.47 -9.90
CA THR A 215 3.84 -3.14 -9.03
C THR A 215 4.95 -2.40 -9.77
N SER A 216 5.18 -2.71 -11.06
CA SER A 216 6.18 -2.04 -11.89
C SER A 216 5.89 -0.56 -12.15
N ALA A 217 4.63 -0.13 -11.99
CA ALA A 217 4.19 1.25 -12.23
C ALA A 217 4.31 2.16 -11.00
N ILE A 218 4.69 1.63 -9.84
CA ILE A 218 4.80 2.38 -8.59
C ILE A 218 6.24 2.40 -8.08
N LYS A 219 6.60 3.46 -7.36
CA LYS A 219 7.95 3.65 -6.82
C LYS A 219 7.89 4.18 -5.38
N VAL A 220 8.87 3.80 -4.57
CA VAL A 220 9.07 4.39 -3.24
C VAL A 220 9.28 5.91 -3.40
N GLY A 221 8.64 6.70 -2.54
CA GLY A 221 8.62 8.16 -2.60
C GLY A 221 7.52 8.74 -3.50
N GLN A 222 6.81 7.92 -4.29
CA GLN A 222 5.71 8.39 -5.12
C GLN A 222 4.58 8.97 -4.25
N THR A 223 4.05 10.12 -4.69
CA THR A 223 2.91 10.79 -4.04
C THR A 223 1.64 9.94 -4.15
N ALA A 224 0.87 9.96 -3.09
CA ALA A 224 -0.40 9.26 -3.00
C ALA A 224 -1.40 10.12 -2.22
N TRP A 225 -2.67 9.81 -2.36
CA TRP A 225 -3.76 10.36 -1.57
C TRP A 225 -4.48 9.23 -0.86
N VAL A 226 -4.86 9.49 0.37
CA VAL A 226 -5.61 8.53 1.19
C VAL A 226 -6.96 9.13 1.56
N THR A 227 -8.02 8.34 1.44
CA THR A 227 -9.32 8.67 2.01
C THR A 227 -9.70 7.58 3.01
N LEU A 228 -10.23 7.98 4.16
CA LEU A 228 -10.77 7.03 5.13
C LEU A 228 -12.21 6.68 4.76
N TRP A 229 -12.64 5.46 5.04
CA TRP A 229 -14.02 5.05 4.81
C TRP A 229 -15.01 5.91 5.62
N SER A 230 -14.62 6.34 6.82
CA SER A 230 -15.39 7.24 7.67
C SER A 230 -15.49 8.68 7.16
N GLN A 231 -14.54 9.10 6.29
CA GLN A 231 -14.45 10.46 5.76
C GLN A 231 -14.06 10.43 4.27
N PRO A 232 -14.94 9.97 3.37
CA PRO A 232 -14.60 9.74 1.97
C PRO A 232 -14.29 11.01 1.18
N GLN A 233 -14.69 12.18 1.67
CA GLN A 233 -14.43 13.49 1.04
C GLN A 233 -13.09 14.11 1.46
N ALA A 234 -12.53 13.68 2.61
CA ALA A 234 -11.25 14.19 3.09
C ALA A 234 -10.09 13.46 2.39
N ARG A 235 -9.29 14.19 1.62
CA ARG A 235 -8.07 13.67 0.99
C ARG A 235 -6.88 13.99 1.87
N LEU A 236 -6.22 12.95 2.36
CA LEU A 236 -5.01 13.05 3.17
C LEU A 236 -3.80 12.87 2.25
N ALA A 237 -2.86 13.80 2.33
CA ALA A 237 -1.62 13.69 1.57
C ALA A 237 -0.75 12.55 2.13
N ALA A 238 -0.23 11.71 1.22
CA ALA A 238 0.53 10.54 1.57
C ALA A 238 1.63 10.26 0.54
N TYR A 239 2.49 9.30 0.83
CA TYR A 239 3.52 8.83 -0.12
C TYR A 239 3.84 7.36 0.13
N ILE A 240 4.28 6.67 -0.92
CA ILE A 240 4.76 5.28 -0.80
C ILE A 240 6.06 5.28 0.00
N ARG A 241 6.05 4.68 1.19
CA ARG A 241 7.23 4.56 2.04
C ARG A 241 8.01 3.28 1.77
N GLU A 242 7.30 2.19 1.54
CA GLU A 242 7.89 0.86 1.41
C GLU A 242 7.06 -0.01 0.46
N ILE A 243 7.74 -0.77 -0.36
CA ILE A 243 7.15 -1.81 -1.20
C ILE A 243 7.82 -3.11 -0.77
N SER A 244 7.05 -4.12 -0.34
CA SER A 244 7.58 -5.43 0.01
C SER A 244 8.30 -6.04 -1.20
N PRO A 245 9.49 -6.61 -1.03
CA PRO A 245 10.22 -7.27 -2.12
C PRO A 245 9.60 -8.64 -2.50
N ALA A 246 8.70 -9.17 -1.69
CA ALA A 246 8.04 -10.46 -1.92
C ALA A 246 6.51 -10.28 -1.89
N ALA A 247 5.84 -11.02 -2.76
CA ALA A 247 4.39 -11.13 -2.74
C ALA A 247 3.94 -12.06 -1.59
N ASP A 248 2.74 -11.84 -1.09
CA ASP A 248 2.07 -12.72 -0.15
C ASP A 248 1.39 -13.92 -0.86
N GLU A 249 0.68 -14.76 -0.10
CA GLU A 249 -0.04 -15.94 -0.61
C GLU A 249 -1.11 -15.57 -1.66
N SER A 250 -1.65 -14.35 -1.62
CA SER A 250 -2.62 -13.85 -2.59
C SER A 250 -1.97 -13.26 -3.86
N ARG A 251 -0.65 -13.38 -4.01
CA ARG A 251 0.16 -12.80 -5.09
C ARG A 251 0.05 -11.28 -5.16
N THR A 252 -0.09 -10.66 -4.00
CA THR A 252 -0.07 -9.21 -3.87
C THR A 252 1.18 -8.76 -3.12
N PHE A 253 1.74 -7.65 -3.54
CA PHE A 253 2.85 -7.00 -2.86
C PHE A 253 2.29 -6.05 -1.80
N LYS A 254 2.73 -6.20 -0.56
CA LYS A 254 2.37 -5.26 0.50
C LYS A 254 3.09 -3.94 0.27
N VAL A 255 2.31 -2.86 0.22
CA VAL A 255 2.82 -1.51 0.08
C VAL A 255 2.38 -0.70 1.29
N LYS A 256 3.35 -0.05 1.95
CA LYS A 256 3.10 0.85 3.09
C LYS A 256 3.12 2.28 2.60
N VAL A 257 2.01 2.95 2.79
CA VAL A 257 1.78 4.33 2.39
C VAL A 257 1.74 5.19 3.64
N ALA A 258 2.74 6.04 3.80
CA ALA A 258 2.87 6.92 4.95
C ALA A 258 2.00 8.17 4.79
N LEU A 259 1.26 8.54 5.82
CA LEU A 259 0.51 9.80 5.88
C LEU A 259 1.48 10.95 6.22
N ARG A 260 1.32 12.09 5.54
CA ARG A 260 2.15 13.29 5.79
C ARG A 260 1.67 14.09 6.99
N GLU A 261 0.37 14.14 7.22
CA GLU A 261 -0.27 14.96 8.25
C GLU A 261 -1.46 14.21 8.89
N GLY A 262 -1.77 14.52 10.15
CA GLY A 262 -2.98 14.09 10.84
C GLY A 262 -2.97 12.71 11.52
N PRO A 263 -1.84 12.18 12.02
CA PRO A 263 -1.83 10.82 12.59
C PRO A 263 -2.68 10.66 13.86
N SER A 264 -2.86 11.72 14.65
CA SER A 264 -3.52 11.64 15.96
C SER A 264 -5.04 11.43 15.92
N ALA A 265 -5.70 11.83 14.81
CA ALA A 265 -7.14 11.69 14.64
C ALA A 265 -7.54 10.36 13.97
N ILE A 266 -6.58 9.60 13.43
CA ILE A 266 -6.81 8.39 12.67
C ILE A 266 -6.61 7.18 13.57
N GLN A 267 -7.65 6.33 13.71
CA GLN A 267 -7.59 5.14 14.55
C GLN A 267 -6.95 3.97 13.79
N LEU A 268 -6.24 3.12 14.53
CA LEU A 268 -5.71 1.86 14.00
C LEU A 268 -6.86 0.95 13.59
N GLY A 269 -6.67 0.17 12.54
CA GLY A 269 -7.70 -0.75 12.02
C GLY A 269 -8.74 -0.08 11.12
N GLN A 270 -8.72 1.24 10.95
CA GLN A 270 -9.65 1.90 10.03
C GLN A 270 -9.38 1.49 8.58
N SER A 271 -10.47 1.24 7.85
CA SER A 271 -10.39 1.02 6.40
C SER A 271 -10.11 2.32 5.66
N ALA A 272 -9.19 2.25 4.72
CA ALA A 272 -8.76 3.37 3.89
C ALA A 272 -8.72 2.98 2.41
N ARG A 273 -8.75 3.99 1.54
CA ARG A 273 -8.44 3.85 0.11
C ARG A 273 -7.26 4.71 -0.23
N VAL A 274 -6.32 4.12 -0.95
CA VAL A 274 -5.14 4.80 -1.47
C VAL A 274 -5.30 5.01 -2.96
N PHE A 275 -5.04 6.24 -3.40
CA PHE A 275 -5.06 6.64 -4.81
C PHE A 275 -3.65 7.08 -5.19
N PHE A 276 -3.16 6.60 -6.31
CA PHE A 276 -1.87 7.03 -6.86
C PHE A 276 -2.08 8.01 -7.99
N ASP A 277 -1.29 9.07 -8.00
CA ASP A 277 -1.17 9.94 -9.16
C ASP A 277 -0.29 9.23 -10.20
N TYR A 278 -0.93 8.64 -11.18
CA TYR A 278 -0.24 8.24 -12.38
C TYR A 278 -0.12 9.49 -13.25
N SER A 279 1.07 10.07 -13.33
CA SER A 279 1.39 11.14 -14.27
C SER A 279 1.36 10.58 -15.69
N GLN A 280 0.18 10.34 -16.23
CA GLN A 280 0.02 10.09 -17.64
C GLN A 280 -0.51 11.38 -18.29
N PRO A 281 0.03 11.76 -19.46
CA PRO A 281 -0.46 12.92 -20.18
C PRO A 281 -1.96 12.76 -20.43
N ASN A 282 -2.69 13.88 -20.44
CA ASN A 282 -4.10 13.91 -20.82
C ASN A 282 -4.29 13.16 -22.14
N VAL A 283 -4.88 11.99 -22.09
CA VAL A 283 -5.09 11.15 -23.27
C VAL A 283 -6.51 11.39 -23.75
N LEU A 284 -6.64 11.67 -25.05
CA LEU A 284 -7.94 11.77 -25.69
C LEU A 284 -8.60 10.40 -25.71
N SER A 285 -9.86 10.33 -25.36
CA SER A 285 -10.63 9.09 -25.39
C SER A 285 -11.83 9.24 -26.31
N VAL A 286 -12.11 8.19 -27.03
CA VAL A 286 -13.26 8.13 -27.96
C VAL A 286 -14.15 6.94 -27.61
N PRO A 287 -15.47 7.01 -27.89
CA PRO A 287 -16.36 5.85 -27.74
C PRO A 287 -15.88 4.67 -28.58
N LEU A 288 -16.06 3.45 -28.07
CA LEU A 288 -15.68 2.23 -28.80
C LEU A 288 -16.33 2.15 -30.20
N SER A 289 -17.55 2.70 -30.34
CA SER A 289 -18.31 2.75 -31.60
C SER A 289 -17.67 3.62 -32.68
N SER A 290 -16.71 4.49 -32.35
CA SER A 290 -15.99 5.33 -33.30
C SER A 290 -14.77 4.65 -33.92
N VAL A 291 -14.33 3.54 -33.34
CA VAL A 291 -13.15 2.83 -33.82
C VAL A 291 -13.53 1.82 -34.88
N SER A 292 -12.81 1.86 -35.99
CA SER A 292 -12.88 0.83 -37.05
C SER A 292 -11.46 0.32 -37.35
N ALA A 293 -11.35 -0.80 -38.02
CA ALA A 293 -10.06 -1.36 -38.42
C ALA A 293 -10.07 -1.77 -39.90
N HIS A 294 -8.97 -1.55 -40.56
CA HIS A 294 -8.72 -2.06 -41.90
C HIS A 294 -7.37 -2.79 -41.88
N GLU A 295 -7.33 -4.05 -42.31
CA GLU A 295 -6.12 -4.88 -42.31
C GLU A 295 -5.35 -4.88 -40.96
N LYS A 296 -6.06 -4.91 -39.82
CA LYS A 296 -5.52 -4.85 -38.45
C LYS A 296 -4.99 -3.47 -38.03
N GLN A 297 -5.14 -2.43 -38.85
CA GLN A 297 -4.79 -1.07 -38.46
C GLN A 297 -6.03 -0.32 -38.00
N PRO A 298 -6.11 0.13 -36.72
CA PRO A 298 -7.23 0.90 -36.24
C PRO A 298 -7.22 2.31 -36.85
N TYR A 299 -8.42 2.79 -37.13
CA TYR A 299 -8.63 4.15 -37.64
C TYR A 299 -9.93 4.74 -37.11
N ILE A 300 -10.05 6.03 -37.22
CA ILE A 300 -11.22 6.82 -36.83
C ILE A 300 -11.57 7.76 -37.98
N TRP A 301 -12.87 7.95 -38.20
CA TRP A 301 -13.35 8.95 -39.13
C TRP A 301 -13.34 10.33 -38.49
N VAL A 302 -12.60 11.27 -39.05
CA VAL A 302 -12.50 12.66 -38.59
C VAL A 302 -13.21 13.57 -39.59
N LEU A 303 -14.11 14.43 -39.07
CA LEU A 303 -14.85 15.40 -39.86
C LEU A 303 -13.96 16.62 -40.18
N GLN A 304 -13.92 17.00 -41.44
CA GLN A 304 -13.22 18.18 -41.92
C GLN A 304 -14.15 19.40 -42.03
N PRO A 305 -13.62 20.63 -42.12
CA PRO A 305 -14.42 21.86 -42.24
C PRO A 305 -15.34 21.89 -43.48
N ASP A 306 -15.01 21.16 -44.55
CA ASP A 306 -15.79 21.03 -45.76
C ASP A 306 -16.94 20.02 -45.68
N GLN A 307 -17.28 19.53 -44.46
CA GLN A 307 -18.25 18.51 -44.16
C GLN A 307 -17.94 17.12 -44.77
N ARG A 308 -16.69 16.87 -45.12
CA ARG A 308 -16.20 15.56 -45.50
C ARG A 308 -15.51 14.84 -44.36
N ILE A 309 -15.60 13.52 -44.39
CA ILE A 309 -14.89 12.70 -43.40
C ILE A 309 -13.63 12.11 -44.02
N HIS A 310 -12.59 12.04 -43.20
CA HIS A 310 -11.32 11.41 -43.56
C HIS A 310 -10.94 10.30 -42.61
N LYS A 311 -10.34 9.26 -43.18
CA LYS A 311 -9.80 8.13 -42.44
C LYS A 311 -8.48 8.51 -41.79
N VAL A 312 -8.44 8.59 -40.47
CA VAL A 312 -7.22 8.91 -39.70
C VAL A 312 -6.76 7.66 -38.95
N PRO A 313 -5.56 7.14 -39.27
CA PRO A 313 -4.98 6.03 -38.53
C PRO A 313 -4.63 6.49 -37.12
N VAL A 314 -4.92 5.65 -36.12
CA VAL A 314 -4.72 5.97 -34.69
C VAL A 314 -3.99 4.85 -33.98
N GLN A 315 -3.26 5.22 -32.91
CA GLN A 315 -2.75 4.24 -31.96
C GLN A 315 -3.65 4.25 -30.71
N LEU A 316 -4.15 3.07 -30.35
CA LEU A 316 -5.08 2.91 -29.25
C LEU A 316 -4.35 2.36 -28.02
N GLY A 317 -4.81 2.78 -26.84
CA GLY A 317 -4.41 2.19 -25.56
C GLY A 317 -5.27 0.99 -25.18
N ALA A 318 -5.27 0.63 -23.91
CA ALA A 318 -6.11 -0.47 -23.41
C ALA A 318 -7.60 -0.13 -23.53
N TYR A 319 -8.39 -1.06 -24.06
CA TYR A 319 -9.84 -0.90 -24.23
C TYR A 319 -10.51 -0.81 -22.85
N GLY A 320 -11.28 0.27 -22.64
CA GLY A 320 -12.16 0.44 -21.49
C GLY A 320 -13.53 -0.19 -21.71
N ARG A 321 -14.47 0.07 -20.79
CA ARG A 321 -15.83 -0.46 -20.86
C ARG A 321 -16.63 0.14 -22.02
N ASP A 322 -16.60 1.46 -22.17
CA ASP A 322 -17.42 2.22 -23.15
C ASP A 322 -16.56 3.11 -24.06
N SER A 323 -15.27 3.23 -23.80
CA SER A 323 -14.35 4.10 -24.52
C SER A 323 -12.95 3.51 -24.59
N VAL A 324 -12.14 4.04 -25.51
CA VAL A 324 -10.75 3.66 -25.70
C VAL A 324 -9.88 4.91 -25.76
N PRO A 325 -8.75 4.94 -25.04
CA PRO A 325 -7.79 6.05 -25.12
C PRO A 325 -7.05 6.00 -26.48
N VAL A 326 -6.89 7.17 -27.09
CA VAL A 326 -6.15 7.37 -28.33
C VAL A 326 -4.78 7.98 -27.99
N LEU A 327 -3.73 7.18 -28.13
CA LEU A 327 -2.36 7.57 -27.78
C LEU A 327 -1.74 8.50 -28.81
N SER A 328 -2.11 8.37 -30.09
CA SER A 328 -1.68 9.24 -31.17
C SER A 328 -2.66 9.21 -32.34
N GLY A 329 -2.67 10.28 -33.17
CA GLY A 329 -3.47 10.38 -34.38
C GLY A 329 -4.66 11.34 -34.29
N LEU A 330 -5.07 11.81 -33.08
CA LEU A 330 -6.17 12.77 -32.89
C LEU A 330 -5.71 14.03 -32.16
N LYS A 331 -6.41 15.14 -32.43
CA LYS A 331 -6.29 16.42 -31.72
C LYS A 331 -7.55 16.68 -30.87
N ALA A 332 -7.41 17.41 -29.79
CA ALA A 332 -8.52 17.69 -28.86
C ALA A 332 -9.74 18.39 -29.51
N GLY A 333 -9.52 19.15 -30.59
CA GLY A 333 -10.58 19.85 -31.33
C GLY A 333 -11.21 19.04 -32.47
N ASP A 334 -10.72 17.85 -32.77
CA ASP A 334 -11.25 17.04 -33.87
C ASP A 334 -12.67 16.55 -33.56
N TRP A 335 -13.51 16.52 -34.59
CA TRP A 335 -14.84 15.90 -34.51
C TRP A 335 -14.76 14.50 -35.11
N VAL A 336 -15.07 13.52 -34.29
CA VAL A 336 -15.00 12.09 -34.69
C VAL A 336 -16.39 11.51 -34.85
N VAL A 337 -16.55 10.64 -35.83
CA VAL A 337 -17.81 9.91 -36.05
C VAL A 337 -17.98 8.87 -34.94
N ILE A 338 -19.15 8.85 -34.32
CA ILE A 338 -19.46 7.96 -33.19
C ILE A 338 -20.54 6.92 -33.49
N GLY A 339 -21.11 6.93 -34.71
CA GLY A 339 -22.11 5.95 -35.16
C GLY A 339 -22.07 5.73 -36.64
N GLY A 340 -22.41 4.50 -37.09
CA GLY A 340 -22.48 4.15 -38.51
C GLY A 340 -21.13 4.03 -39.24
N VAL A 341 -20.03 3.92 -38.52
CA VAL A 341 -18.64 3.98 -39.05
C VAL A 341 -18.33 2.99 -40.18
N HIS A 342 -19.01 1.87 -40.20
CA HIS A 342 -18.83 0.79 -41.18
C HIS A 342 -19.54 1.03 -42.53
N LEU A 343 -20.43 2.02 -42.61
CA LEU A 343 -21.17 2.39 -43.81
C LEU A 343 -20.53 3.55 -44.56
N LEU A 344 -19.47 4.10 -44.05
CA LEU A 344 -18.87 5.34 -44.54
C LEU A 344 -17.64 5.08 -45.39
N HIS A 345 -17.43 5.98 -46.38
CA HIS A 345 -16.28 5.95 -47.27
C HIS A 345 -15.42 7.19 -47.15
N ASP A 346 -14.13 7.04 -47.45
CA ASP A 346 -13.22 8.19 -47.39
C ASP A 346 -13.65 9.31 -48.35
N LYS A 347 -13.55 10.56 -47.83
CA LYS A 347 -13.97 11.80 -48.54
C LYS A 347 -15.50 11.92 -48.76
N GLN A 348 -16.30 11.05 -48.15
CA GLN A 348 -17.75 11.16 -48.21
C GLN A 348 -18.24 12.44 -47.53
N ARG A 349 -19.19 13.13 -48.16
CA ARG A 349 -19.86 14.29 -47.55
C ARG A 349 -20.99 13.81 -46.63
N ILE A 350 -21.10 14.43 -45.44
CA ILE A 350 -22.10 14.07 -44.43
C ILE A 350 -22.79 15.32 -43.88
N HIS A 351 -23.98 15.10 -43.31
CA HIS A 351 -24.63 16.07 -42.43
C HIS A 351 -24.30 15.72 -40.99
N PRO A 352 -23.32 16.42 -40.35
CA PRO A 352 -22.90 16.10 -38.98
C PRO A 352 -23.96 16.54 -37.98
N VAL A 353 -24.34 15.61 -37.08
CA VAL A 353 -25.25 15.87 -35.97
C VAL A 353 -24.61 15.44 -34.65
N ASP A 354 -24.96 16.13 -33.56
CA ASP A 354 -24.54 15.74 -32.23
C ASP A 354 -25.38 14.58 -31.66
N ARG A 355 -25.12 14.18 -30.41
CA ARG A 355 -25.87 13.10 -29.75
C ARG A 355 -27.36 13.41 -29.55
N ASP A 356 -27.73 14.69 -29.57
CA ASP A 356 -29.11 15.17 -29.44
C ASP A 356 -29.75 15.43 -30.82
N ASN A 357 -29.13 14.95 -31.89
CA ASN A 357 -29.56 15.11 -33.30
C ASN A 357 -29.62 16.57 -33.78
N ARG A 358 -28.80 17.48 -33.20
CA ARG A 358 -28.66 18.86 -33.61
C ARG A 358 -27.53 19.01 -34.63
N PRO A 359 -27.70 19.87 -35.67
CA PRO A 359 -26.65 20.09 -36.66
C PRO A 359 -25.38 20.69 -36.02
N VAL A 360 -24.26 20.07 -36.27
CA VAL A 360 -22.93 20.54 -35.83
C VAL A 360 -22.39 21.51 -36.87
N LYS A 361 -22.14 22.77 -36.50
CA LYS A 361 -21.43 23.73 -37.33
C LYS A 361 -19.97 23.76 -36.92
N LEU A 362 -19.09 23.36 -37.81
CA LEU A 362 -17.66 23.57 -37.61
C LEU A 362 -17.36 25.08 -37.73
N ALA A 363 -16.71 25.65 -36.72
CA ALA A 363 -16.18 26.99 -36.85
C ALA A 363 -15.12 27.00 -37.97
N ALA A 364 -15.32 27.81 -39.01
CA ALA A 364 -14.35 27.97 -40.06
C ALA A 364 -13.03 28.45 -39.47
N GLY A 365 -12.02 27.60 -39.47
CA GLY A 365 -10.61 27.72 -39.19
C GLY A 365 -10.12 28.91 -38.37
N ALA A 366 -9.59 28.61 -37.17
CA ALA A 366 -8.37 29.26 -36.74
C ALA A 366 -7.23 28.54 -37.49
N GLN A 367 -6.67 29.18 -38.50
CA GLN A 367 -5.40 28.79 -39.12
C GLN A 367 -4.27 28.92 -38.08
N PRO A 368 -3.18 28.10 -38.21
CA PRO A 368 -2.15 27.91 -37.22
C PRO A 368 -1.32 29.12 -36.90
#